data_3571b6e477b15e5e7608414eb062801e
#
_entry.id   3571b6e477b15e5e7608414eb062801e
#
_cell.length_a   1.000
_cell.length_b   1.000
_cell.length_c   1.000
_cell.angle_alpha   90.00
_cell.angle_beta   90.00
_cell.angle_gamma   90.00
#
_symmetry.space_group_name_H-M   'P 1'
#
loop_
_entity.id
_entity.type
_entity.pdbx_description
1 polymer ?
#
loop_
_entity_poly.entity_id
_entity_poly.type
_entity_poly.pdbx_seq_one_letter_code
_entity_poly.pdbx_strand_id
1 'polypeptide(L)'
;EHVDEITPSDIGNVLLTGATGFLGAHILKTMIETTDNTIYCLLRQGNAPSLEKRLKSMLVYYFSNPYEELFGNRIVVIEGDITDADKMEALKQYDFDRVINCAACVKHFSADDTLERVNYQGVLHLIRLCSETGRELIQISTVSVAGENVGQKFPAEKKIHENELDFGQCINNKYIDTKFRAEKAVLEAVGEGMRGRVIRVGNLMSRVSDGEFQINSVTNGFMRTLRGYVALGKFPVSLLDTPAEF
;
A
#
# COMPACT_ATOMS: atom_id res chain seq x y z
N GLU A 1 -22.08 14.73 -6.50
CA GLU A 1 -22.46 13.87 -5.36
C GLU A 1 -21.87 14.54 -4.13
N HIS A 2 -22.74 14.96 -3.20
CA HIS A 2 -22.30 15.38 -1.89
C HIS A 2 -21.69 14.16 -1.20
N VAL A 3 -20.40 14.21 -0.93
CA VAL A 3 -19.81 13.36 0.09
C VAL A 3 -20.39 13.90 1.38
N ASP A 4 -21.41 13.25 1.92
CA ASP A 4 -21.88 13.53 3.27
C ASP A 4 -20.67 13.55 4.18
N GLU A 5 -20.60 14.52 5.10
CA GLU A 5 -19.53 14.58 6.09
C GLU A 5 -19.48 13.22 6.79
N ILE A 6 -18.49 12.43 6.40
CA ILE A 6 -18.25 11.13 7.02
C ILE A 6 -17.79 11.44 8.44
N THR A 7 -18.69 11.31 9.39
CA THR A 7 -18.32 11.34 10.80
C THR A 7 -17.24 10.28 10.97
N PRO A 8 -16.01 10.62 11.44
CA PRO A 8 -14.98 9.64 11.69
C PRO A 8 -15.54 8.56 12.62
N SER A 9 -15.87 7.40 12.08
CA SER A 9 -16.21 6.26 12.92
C SER A 9 -14.92 5.79 13.59
N ASP A 10 -15.02 5.34 14.83
CA ASP A 10 -13.89 4.69 15.48
C ASP A 10 -13.40 3.55 14.58
N ILE A 11 -12.16 3.67 14.12
CA ILE A 11 -11.58 2.68 13.22
C ILE A 11 -11.10 1.43 13.98
N GLY A 12 -11.10 1.46 15.31
CA GLY A 12 -10.56 0.40 16.15
C GLY A 12 -9.04 0.27 16.06
N ASN A 13 -8.47 -0.72 16.71
CA ASN A 13 -7.05 -1.02 16.62
C ASN A 13 -6.69 -1.56 15.22
N VAL A 14 -5.49 -1.25 14.75
CA VAL A 14 -5.08 -1.55 13.37
C VAL A 14 -3.78 -2.34 13.33
N LEU A 15 -3.74 -3.39 12.51
CA LEU A 15 -2.51 -4.00 12.03
C LEU A 15 -2.08 -3.29 10.75
N LEU A 16 -0.94 -2.60 10.78
CA LEU A 16 -0.36 -1.91 9.62
C LEU A 16 0.85 -2.69 9.10
N THR A 17 0.78 -3.15 7.86
CA THR A 17 1.93 -3.71 7.17
C THR A 17 2.60 -2.64 6.32
N GLY A 18 3.91 -2.77 6.09
CA GLY A 18 4.62 -1.79 5.26
C GLY A 18 4.83 -0.41 5.91
N ALA A 19 4.73 -0.30 7.24
CA ALA A 19 4.88 0.95 8.01
C ALA A 19 6.24 1.67 7.81
N THR A 20 7.27 0.99 7.33
CA THR A 20 8.56 1.60 6.98
C THR A 20 8.65 2.10 5.54
N GLY A 21 7.63 1.85 4.72
CA GLY A 21 7.49 2.43 3.38
C GLY A 21 6.96 3.86 3.42
N PHE A 22 7.07 4.59 2.29
CA PHE A 22 6.62 5.98 2.21
C PHE A 22 5.14 6.14 2.58
N LEU A 23 4.25 5.42 1.90
CA LEU A 23 2.81 5.49 2.17
C LEU A 23 2.47 4.98 3.59
N GLY A 24 3.03 3.83 3.98
CA GLY A 24 2.75 3.26 5.30
C GLY A 24 3.19 4.14 6.46
N ALA A 25 4.33 4.83 6.32
CA ALA A 25 4.79 5.80 7.34
C ALA A 25 3.85 7.01 7.45
N HIS A 26 3.30 7.49 6.33
CA HIS A 26 2.32 8.60 6.34
C HIS A 26 0.98 8.17 6.93
N ILE A 27 0.51 6.96 6.62
CA ILE A 27 -0.69 6.39 7.26
C ILE A 27 -0.47 6.26 8.77
N LEU A 28 0.68 5.71 9.19
CA LEU A 28 1.03 5.61 10.61
C LEU A 28 0.99 6.98 11.31
N LYS A 29 1.65 8.00 10.72
CA LYS A 29 1.62 9.36 11.25
C LYS A 29 0.20 9.90 11.37
N THR A 30 -0.60 9.79 10.31
CA THR A 30 -1.98 10.27 10.32
C THR A 30 -2.79 9.59 11.43
N MET A 31 -2.68 8.27 11.59
CA MET A 31 -3.38 7.56 12.65
C MET A 31 -2.94 8.00 14.05
N ILE A 32 -1.63 8.23 14.25
CA ILE A 32 -1.09 8.74 15.52
C ILE A 32 -1.73 10.10 15.88
N GLU A 33 -1.93 10.95 14.87
CA GLU A 33 -2.37 12.33 15.07
C GLU A 33 -3.91 12.48 15.11
N THR A 34 -4.64 11.52 14.55
CA THR A 34 -6.10 11.65 14.38
C THR A 34 -6.93 10.63 15.17
N THR A 35 -6.29 9.64 15.78
CA THR A 35 -6.97 8.60 16.58
C THR A 35 -6.20 8.31 17.87
N ASP A 36 -6.84 7.64 18.82
CA ASP A 36 -6.20 7.15 20.05
C ASP A 36 -5.95 5.63 20.04
N ASN A 37 -6.21 4.97 18.92
CA ASN A 37 -6.17 3.53 18.79
C ASN A 37 -4.74 2.99 18.80
N THR A 38 -4.58 1.72 19.14
CA THR A 38 -3.31 1.00 19.06
C THR A 38 -3.02 0.62 17.61
N ILE A 39 -1.78 0.85 17.17
CA ILE A 39 -1.30 0.52 15.84
C ILE A 39 -0.22 -0.54 15.96
N TYR A 40 -0.56 -1.75 15.54
CA TYR A 40 0.36 -2.88 15.46
C TYR A 40 1.13 -2.81 14.14
N CYS A 41 2.40 -2.46 14.19
CA CYS A 41 3.26 -2.35 13.01
C CYS A 41 3.96 -3.68 12.73
N LEU A 42 3.50 -4.42 11.69
CA LEU A 42 4.14 -5.66 11.27
C LEU A 42 5.38 -5.36 10.43
N LEU A 43 6.54 -5.73 10.94
CA LEU A 43 7.83 -5.46 10.32
C LEU A 43 8.64 -6.75 10.11
N ARG A 44 9.23 -6.87 8.93
CA ARG A 44 10.15 -7.96 8.64
C ARG A 44 11.49 -7.73 9.31
N GLN A 45 12.15 -8.80 9.73
CA GLN A 45 13.54 -8.75 10.15
C GLN A 45 14.40 -8.13 9.03
N GLY A 46 15.37 -7.36 9.40
CA GLY A 46 16.28 -6.64 8.50
C GLY A 46 17.64 -6.43 9.16
N ASN A 47 18.48 -5.62 8.52
CA ASN A 47 19.85 -5.36 8.98
C ASN A 47 19.95 -4.33 10.14
N ALA A 48 18.83 -3.75 10.56
CA ALA A 48 18.82 -2.79 11.70
C ALA A 48 19.00 -3.52 13.04
N PRO A 49 19.58 -2.86 14.04
CA PRO A 49 19.79 -3.46 15.38
C PRO A 49 18.50 -3.93 16.05
N SER A 50 17.39 -3.25 15.79
CA SER A 50 16.05 -3.68 16.18
C SER A 50 14.99 -3.13 15.21
N LEU A 51 13.84 -3.79 15.15
CA LEU A 51 12.71 -3.37 14.31
C LEU A 51 12.17 -2.01 14.76
N GLU A 52 12.09 -1.79 16.06
CA GLU A 52 11.66 -0.53 16.64
C GLU A 52 12.59 0.63 16.26
N LYS A 53 13.90 0.45 16.39
CA LYS A 53 14.88 1.46 15.95
C LYS A 53 14.74 1.79 14.47
N ARG A 54 14.47 0.77 13.64
CA ARG A 54 14.22 0.98 12.20
C ARG A 54 12.99 1.83 11.96
N LEU A 55 11.88 1.54 12.64
CA LEU A 55 10.65 2.32 12.49
C LEU A 55 10.84 3.76 12.98
N LYS A 56 11.45 3.96 14.16
CA LYS A 56 11.78 5.28 14.69
C LYS A 56 12.65 6.09 13.72
N SER A 57 13.67 5.46 13.14
CA SER A 57 14.53 6.12 12.14
C SER A 57 13.74 6.58 10.91
N MET A 58 12.76 5.81 10.46
CA MET A 58 11.90 6.21 9.34
C MET A 58 10.97 7.36 9.71
N LEU A 59 10.43 7.35 10.93
CA LEU A 59 9.59 8.45 11.43
C LEU A 59 10.39 9.75 11.58
N VAL A 60 11.62 9.66 12.10
CA VAL A 60 12.54 10.82 12.15
C VAL A 60 12.85 11.33 10.75
N TYR A 61 13.18 10.43 9.81
CA TYR A 61 13.52 10.81 8.44
C TYR A 61 12.38 11.58 7.75
N TYR A 62 11.15 11.06 7.84
CA TYR A 62 10.01 11.69 7.17
C TYR A 62 9.39 12.85 7.94
N PHE A 63 9.41 12.83 9.27
CA PHE A 63 8.60 13.74 10.09
C PHE A 63 9.39 14.47 11.18
N SER A 64 10.69 14.25 11.26
CA SER A 64 11.58 14.83 12.28
C SER A 64 11.12 14.53 13.73
N ASN A 65 10.27 13.51 13.92
CA ASN A 65 9.73 13.08 15.20
C ASN A 65 9.76 11.55 15.32
N PRO A 66 10.42 10.95 16.32
CA PRO A 66 10.41 9.51 16.54
C PRO A 66 9.12 9.01 17.21
N TYR A 67 8.29 9.89 17.80
CA TYR A 67 7.11 9.53 18.61
C TYR A 67 7.46 8.53 19.74
N GLU A 68 8.60 8.75 20.41
CA GLU A 68 9.21 7.83 21.37
C GLU A 68 8.25 7.37 22.46
N GLU A 69 7.44 8.29 22.98
CA GLU A 69 6.48 8.09 24.07
C GLU A 69 5.32 7.17 23.72
N LEU A 70 5.09 6.92 22.43
CA LEU A 70 3.98 6.09 21.97
C LEU A 70 4.38 4.62 21.79
N PHE A 71 5.69 4.32 21.74
CA PHE A 71 6.16 2.96 21.56
C PHE A 71 5.91 2.11 22.82
N GLY A 72 5.48 0.87 22.60
CA GLY A 72 5.08 -0.04 23.68
C GLY A 72 3.67 0.20 24.24
N ASN A 73 3.03 1.30 23.83
CA ASN A 73 1.65 1.64 24.21
C ASN A 73 0.77 1.72 22.97
N ARG A 74 0.82 2.83 22.23
CA ARG A 74 0.01 3.04 21.01
C ARG A 74 0.67 2.50 19.74
N ILE A 75 2.00 2.45 19.69
CA ILE A 75 2.76 1.85 18.59
C ILE A 75 3.38 0.56 19.08
N VAL A 76 2.85 -0.56 18.63
CA VAL A 76 3.34 -1.91 18.98
C VAL A 76 4.03 -2.52 17.77
N VAL A 77 5.33 -2.78 17.88
CA VAL A 77 6.10 -3.39 16.78
C VAL A 77 6.03 -4.91 16.91
N ILE A 78 5.59 -5.56 15.85
CA ILE A 78 5.51 -7.03 15.75
C ILE A 78 6.49 -7.48 14.65
N GLU A 79 7.31 -8.49 14.98
CA GLU A 79 8.12 -9.17 13.96
C GLU A 79 7.28 -10.14 13.15
N GLY A 80 7.28 -9.97 11.82
CA GLY A 80 6.61 -10.90 10.92
C GLY A 80 6.81 -10.56 9.44
N ASP A 81 6.46 -11.51 8.61
CA ASP A 81 6.44 -11.35 7.15
C ASP A 81 5.10 -11.89 6.65
N ILE A 82 4.39 -11.11 5.84
CA ILE A 82 3.11 -11.54 5.26
C ILE A 82 3.25 -12.79 4.37
N THR A 83 4.46 -13.11 3.93
CA THR A 83 4.74 -14.31 3.14
C THR A 83 4.92 -15.58 3.99
N ASP A 84 4.92 -15.45 5.31
CA ASP A 84 5.10 -16.54 6.27
C ASP A 84 3.73 -16.87 6.93
N ALA A 85 3.16 -18.01 6.55
CA ALA A 85 1.83 -18.42 7.01
C ALA A 85 1.77 -18.63 8.53
N ASP A 86 2.83 -19.17 9.15
CA ASP A 86 2.84 -19.43 10.59
C ASP A 86 2.89 -18.13 11.38
N LYS A 87 3.67 -17.15 10.90
CA LYS A 87 3.70 -15.81 11.49
C LYS A 87 2.35 -15.09 11.33
N MET A 88 1.64 -15.29 10.22
CA MET A 88 0.30 -14.74 10.04
C MET A 88 -0.72 -15.39 10.99
N GLU A 89 -0.64 -16.69 11.20
CA GLU A 89 -1.49 -17.38 12.18
C GLU A 89 -1.28 -16.85 13.60
N ALA A 90 -0.02 -16.60 13.99
CA ALA A 90 0.31 -16.04 15.29
C ALA A 90 -0.26 -14.61 15.52
N LEU A 91 -0.67 -13.90 14.48
CA LEU A 91 -1.30 -12.58 14.62
C LEU A 91 -2.71 -12.62 15.21
N LYS A 92 -3.36 -13.77 15.22
CA LYS A 92 -4.70 -13.94 15.82
C LYS A 92 -4.74 -13.61 17.30
N GLN A 93 -3.61 -13.72 18.01
CA GLN A 93 -3.50 -13.40 19.44
C GLN A 93 -3.57 -11.89 19.75
N TYR A 94 -3.37 -11.02 18.75
CA TYR A 94 -3.38 -9.57 18.95
C TYR A 94 -4.78 -9.01 18.75
N ASP A 95 -5.09 -7.96 19.52
CA ASP A 95 -6.40 -7.30 19.52
C ASP A 95 -6.42 -6.13 18.53
N PHE A 96 -6.70 -6.43 17.27
CA PHE A 96 -6.93 -5.42 16.22
C PHE A 96 -8.19 -5.76 15.41
N ASP A 97 -8.85 -4.73 14.93
CA ASP A 97 -10.12 -4.81 14.21
C ASP A 97 -9.92 -4.84 12.70
N ARG A 98 -8.81 -4.24 12.24
CA ARG A 98 -8.52 -4.03 10.81
C ARG A 98 -7.06 -4.30 10.47
N VAL A 99 -6.86 -4.72 9.24
CA VAL A 99 -5.55 -4.80 8.59
C VAL A 99 -5.47 -3.75 7.50
N ILE A 100 -4.48 -2.86 7.56
CA ILE A 100 -4.13 -1.97 6.44
C ILE A 100 -2.87 -2.52 5.79
N ASN A 101 -3.02 -3.08 4.60
CA ASN A 101 -1.90 -3.70 3.89
C ASN A 101 -1.25 -2.73 2.90
N CYS A 102 -0.17 -2.08 3.36
CA CYS A 102 0.71 -1.26 2.52
C CYS A 102 1.99 -2.00 2.09
N ALA A 103 2.18 -3.26 2.52
CA ALA A 103 3.34 -4.03 2.12
C ALA A 103 3.23 -4.44 0.65
N ALA A 104 4.20 -4.06 -0.16
CA ALA A 104 4.30 -4.45 -1.56
C ALA A 104 5.76 -4.46 -2.02
N CYS A 105 6.07 -5.32 -2.97
CA CYS A 105 7.25 -5.22 -3.80
C CYS A 105 6.91 -4.39 -5.04
N VAL A 106 7.54 -3.23 -5.19
CA VAL A 106 7.30 -2.28 -6.30
C VAL A 106 8.38 -2.33 -7.38
N LYS A 107 9.19 -3.39 -7.40
CA LYS A 107 10.23 -3.59 -8.43
C LYS A 107 9.56 -4.09 -9.70
N HIS A 108 9.46 -3.26 -10.73
CA HIS A 108 8.87 -3.65 -12.02
C HIS A 108 9.64 -4.76 -12.74
N PHE A 109 10.93 -4.90 -12.45
CA PHE A 109 11.83 -5.91 -13.02
C PHE A 109 12.49 -6.66 -11.87
N SER A 110 11.89 -7.75 -11.42
CA SER A 110 12.48 -8.71 -10.48
C SER A 110 12.69 -10.03 -11.19
N ALA A 111 13.91 -10.55 -11.14
CA ALA A 111 14.23 -11.84 -11.73
C ALA A 111 13.81 -13.01 -10.83
N ASP A 112 13.46 -12.72 -9.59
CA ASP A 112 13.02 -13.68 -8.58
C ASP A 112 11.50 -13.72 -8.41
N ASP A 113 11.02 -14.54 -7.50
CA ASP A 113 9.60 -14.72 -7.16
C ASP A 113 9.06 -13.72 -6.11
N THR A 114 9.85 -12.71 -5.76
CA THR A 114 9.50 -11.76 -4.68
C THR A 114 8.17 -11.05 -4.96
N LEU A 115 7.90 -10.66 -6.23
CA LEU A 115 6.63 -10.05 -6.61
C LEU A 115 5.45 -10.99 -6.32
N GLU A 116 5.57 -12.25 -6.72
CA GLU A 116 4.55 -13.26 -6.50
C GLU A 116 4.31 -13.49 -5.01
N ARG A 117 5.39 -13.72 -4.27
CA ARG A 117 5.31 -14.01 -2.83
C ARG A 117 4.73 -12.84 -2.04
N VAL A 118 5.20 -11.61 -2.27
CA VAL A 118 4.78 -10.47 -1.47
C VAL A 118 3.43 -9.91 -1.93
N ASN A 119 3.27 -9.68 -3.25
CA ASN A 119 2.10 -8.97 -3.75
C ASN A 119 0.87 -9.86 -3.91
N TYR A 120 1.05 -11.18 -4.03
CA TYR A 120 -0.07 -12.10 -4.21
C TYR A 120 -0.18 -13.07 -3.02
N GLN A 121 0.80 -13.94 -2.77
CA GLN A 121 0.71 -14.95 -1.70
C GLN A 121 0.54 -14.30 -0.31
N GLY A 122 1.29 -13.23 -0.03
CA GLY A 122 1.13 -12.49 1.21
C GLY A 122 -0.27 -11.91 1.40
N VAL A 123 -0.92 -11.47 0.32
CA VAL A 123 -2.31 -10.99 0.38
C VAL A 123 -3.28 -12.15 0.65
N LEU A 124 -3.05 -13.34 0.08
CA LEU A 124 -3.86 -14.52 0.38
C LEU A 124 -3.80 -14.91 1.87
N HIS A 125 -2.63 -14.79 2.50
CA HIS A 125 -2.51 -15.02 3.94
C HIS A 125 -3.30 -13.99 4.76
N LEU A 126 -3.31 -12.72 4.35
CA LEU A 126 -4.10 -11.68 5.02
C LEU A 126 -5.60 -11.87 4.80
N ILE A 127 -6.03 -12.29 3.61
CA ILE A 127 -7.43 -12.66 3.34
C ILE A 127 -7.84 -13.78 4.28
N ARG A 128 -7.04 -14.84 4.38
CA ARG A 128 -7.31 -15.95 5.29
C ARG A 128 -7.43 -15.47 6.74
N LEU A 129 -6.47 -14.70 7.24
CA LEU A 129 -6.49 -14.12 8.59
C LEU A 129 -7.80 -13.36 8.85
N CYS A 130 -8.16 -12.46 7.93
CA CYS A 130 -9.34 -11.61 8.08
C CYS A 130 -10.64 -12.41 8.00
N SER A 131 -10.75 -13.37 7.06
CA SER A 131 -11.93 -14.23 6.92
C SER A 131 -12.16 -15.11 8.16
N GLU A 132 -11.09 -15.70 8.70
CA GLU A 132 -11.18 -16.57 9.86
C GLU A 132 -11.46 -15.83 11.18
N THR A 133 -11.12 -14.53 11.25
CA THR A 133 -11.26 -13.73 12.48
C THR A 133 -12.36 -12.67 12.42
N GLY A 134 -13.04 -12.50 11.28
CA GLY A 134 -14.04 -11.44 11.07
C GLY A 134 -13.48 -10.03 11.04
N ARG A 135 -12.16 -9.88 10.90
CA ARG A 135 -11.46 -8.57 10.79
C ARG A 135 -11.60 -7.98 9.40
N GLU A 136 -11.49 -6.66 9.29
CA GLU A 136 -11.56 -5.98 8.00
C GLU A 136 -10.18 -5.91 7.34
N LEU A 137 -10.10 -6.20 6.02
CA LEU A 137 -8.90 -5.99 5.21
C LEU A 137 -9.04 -4.73 4.35
N ILE A 138 -8.16 -3.77 4.55
CA ILE A 138 -7.98 -2.61 3.66
C ILE A 138 -6.73 -2.86 2.81
N GLN A 139 -6.96 -3.26 1.55
CA GLN A 139 -5.88 -3.58 0.61
C GLN A 139 -5.47 -2.35 -0.19
N ILE A 140 -4.24 -1.92 -0.04
CA ILE A 140 -3.67 -0.90 -0.93
C ILE A 140 -3.29 -1.55 -2.26
N SER A 141 -3.94 -1.10 -3.33
CA SER A 141 -3.73 -1.51 -4.70
C SER A 141 -3.15 -0.36 -5.52
N THR A 142 -3.27 -0.39 -6.83
CA THR A 142 -2.77 0.63 -7.75
C THR A 142 -3.78 0.89 -8.87
N VAL A 143 -3.89 2.12 -9.32
CA VAL A 143 -4.67 2.45 -10.53
C VAL A 143 -4.18 1.68 -11.76
N SER A 144 -2.91 1.25 -11.76
CA SER A 144 -2.31 0.49 -12.86
C SER A 144 -2.97 -0.87 -13.12
N VAL A 145 -3.81 -1.41 -12.21
CA VAL A 145 -4.60 -2.64 -12.48
C VAL A 145 -5.61 -2.45 -13.61
N ALA A 146 -5.95 -1.22 -13.96
CA ALA A 146 -6.73 -0.91 -15.16
C ALA A 146 -6.01 -1.35 -16.45
N GLY A 147 -4.69 -1.56 -16.39
CA GLY A 147 -3.90 -2.09 -17.49
C GLY A 147 -3.75 -1.13 -18.67
N GLU A 148 -3.25 -1.66 -19.77
CA GLU A 148 -3.11 -0.93 -21.03
C GLU A 148 -4.41 -1.02 -21.85
N ASN A 149 -4.59 -0.06 -22.74
CA ASN A 149 -5.72 0.00 -23.71
C ASN A 149 -7.12 0.24 -23.10
N VAL A 150 -7.23 0.58 -21.82
CA VAL A 150 -8.53 0.90 -21.22
C VAL A 150 -9.19 2.07 -21.95
N GLY A 151 -8.45 3.14 -22.24
CA GLY A 151 -8.95 4.32 -22.96
C GLY A 151 -9.40 4.06 -24.39
N GLN A 152 -9.01 2.93 -25.01
CA GLN A 152 -9.49 2.53 -26.34
C GLN A 152 -10.84 1.83 -26.29
N LYS A 153 -11.18 1.22 -25.16
CA LYS A 153 -12.41 0.42 -24.98
C LYS A 153 -13.53 1.19 -24.30
N PHE A 154 -13.20 2.24 -23.57
CA PHE A 154 -14.17 3.02 -22.80
C PHE A 154 -14.13 4.49 -23.17
N PRO A 155 -15.28 5.19 -23.15
CA PRO A 155 -15.30 6.65 -23.23
C PRO A 155 -14.40 7.28 -22.16
N ALA A 156 -13.76 8.41 -22.48
CA ALA A 156 -12.88 9.13 -21.56
C ALA A 156 -13.54 9.53 -20.23
N GLU A 157 -14.85 9.58 -20.21
CA GLU A 157 -15.66 9.97 -19.03
C GLU A 157 -16.03 8.78 -18.14
N LYS A 158 -15.72 7.53 -18.55
CA LYS A 158 -16.06 6.37 -17.73
C LYS A 158 -15.21 6.34 -16.49
N LYS A 159 -15.84 6.51 -15.33
CA LYS A 159 -15.20 6.25 -14.03
C LYS A 159 -15.11 4.75 -13.80
N ILE A 160 -13.94 4.30 -13.38
CA ILE A 160 -13.66 2.92 -13.00
C ILE A 160 -13.59 2.86 -11.48
N HIS A 161 -14.49 2.10 -10.87
CA HIS A 161 -14.58 1.96 -9.42
C HIS A 161 -13.84 0.72 -8.93
N GLU A 162 -13.45 0.72 -7.64
CA GLU A 162 -12.67 -0.36 -7.02
C GLU A 162 -13.44 -1.68 -6.87
N ASN A 163 -14.74 -1.68 -7.09
CA ASN A 163 -15.55 -2.90 -7.18
C ASN A 163 -15.64 -3.47 -8.62
N GLU A 164 -15.03 -2.79 -9.60
CA GLU A 164 -14.95 -3.22 -11.00
C GLU A 164 -13.48 -3.53 -11.32
N LEU A 165 -13.17 -4.76 -11.74
CA LEU A 165 -11.78 -5.15 -12.00
C LEU A 165 -11.53 -5.66 -13.41
N ASP A 166 -12.48 -6.38 -14.00
CA ASP A 166 -12.31 -6.98 -15.34
C ASP A 166 -12.91 -6.10 -16.43
N PHE A 167 -12.06 -5.41 -17.14
CA PHE A 167 -12.42 -4.52 -18.25
C PHE A 167 -11.95 -5.10 -19.59
N GLY A 168 -11.40 -6.30 -19.64
CA GLY A 168 -10.72 -6.86 -20.82
C GLY A 168 -9.43 -6.10 -21.16
N GLN A 169 -8.78 -5.51 -20.18
CA GLN A 169 -7.49 -4.81 -20.29
C GLN A 169 -6.36 -5.78 -20.57
N CYS A 170 -5.27 -5.24 -21.15
CA CYS A 170 -4.01 -5.96 -21.29
C CYS A 170 -3.11 -5.69 -20.09
N ILE A 171 -2.57 -6.75 -19.50
CA ILE A 171 -1.58 -6.65 -18.41
C ILE A 171 -0.30 -7.32 -18.86
N ASN A 172 0.71 -6.53 -19.21
CA ASN A 172 2.00 -7.00 -19.72
C ASN A 172 3.14 -6.89 -18.69
N ASN A 173 2.83 -6.43 -17.47
CA ASN A 173 3.81 -6.18 -16.42
C ASN A 173 3.55 -7.10 -15.23
N LYS A 174 4.59 -7.86 -14.80
CA LYS A 174 4.49 -8.82 -13.69
C LYS A 174 4.06 -8.17 -12.36
N TYR A 175 4.50 -6.93 -12.09
CA TYR A 175 4.05 -6.20 -10.91
C TYR A 175 2.54 -5.95 -10.97
N ILE A 176 2.05 -5.43 -12.10
CA ILE A 176 0.62 -5.13 -12.29
C ILE A 176 -0.20 -6.43 -12.23
N ASP A 177 0.28 -7.51 -12.85
CA ASP A 177 -0.38 -8.81 -12.80
C ASP A 177 -0.56 -9.32 -11.36
N THR A 178 0.52 -9.28 -10.56
CA THR A 178 0.43 -9.72 -9.16
C THR A 178 -0.53 -8.86 -8.34
N LYS A 179 -0.59 -7.54 -8.58
CA LYS A 179 -1.53 -6.63 -7.91
C LYS A 179 -2.97 -6.87 -8.38
N PHE A 180 -3.17 -7.10 -9.67
CA PHE A 180 -4.48 -7.44 -10.25
C PHE A 180 -5.05 -8.73 -9.64
N ARG A 181 -4.25 -9.81 -9.61
CA ARG A 181 -4.68 -11.09 -9.03
C ARG A 181 -4.95 -10.97 -7.52
N ALA A 182 -4.13 -10.21 -6.81
CA ALA A 182 -4.35 -9.94 -5.38
C ALA A 182 -5.65 -9.18 -5.14
N GLU A 183 -5.93 -8.15 -5.93
CA GLU A 183 -7.18 -7.39 -5.84
C GLU A 183 -8.38 -8.28 -6.17
N LYS A 184 -8.28 -9.11 -7.21
CA LYS A 184 -9.31 -10.07 -7.57
C LYS A 184 -9.63 -11.02 -6.41
N ALA A 185 -8.61 -11.58 -5.76
CA ALA A 185 -8.79 -12.45 -4.59
C ALA A 185 -9.46 -11.73 -3.41
N VAL A 186 -9.13 -10.44 -3.17
CA VAL A 186 -9.82 -9.64 -2.15
C VAL A 186 -11.29 -9.46 -2.50
N LEU A 187 -11.62 -9.10 -3.75
CA LEU A 187 -13.02 -8.90 -4.17
C LEU A 187 -13.82 -10.21 -4.11
N GLU A 188 -13.23 -11.34 -4.48
CA GLU A 188 -13.84 -12.67 -4.35
C GLU A 188 -14.15 -12.98 -2.89
N ALA A 189 -13.19 -12.80 -1.99
CA ALA A 189 -13.38 -13.02 -0.54
C ALA A 189 -14.45 -12.07 0.05
N VAL A 190 -14.53 -10.83 -0.41
CA VAL A 190 -15.60 -9.89 -0.02
C VAL A 190 -16.94 -10.38 -0.52
N GLY A 191 -17.02 -10.91 -1.73
CA GLY A 191 -18.23 -11.54 -2.27
C GLY A 191 -18.68 -12.77 -1.47
N GLU A 192 -17.75 -13.44 -0.81
CA GLU A 192 -18.00 -14.58 0.11
C GLU A 192 -18.30 -14.15 1.56
N GLY A 193 -18.31 -12.83 1.84
CA GLY A 193 -18.71 -12.29 3.14
C GLY A 193 -17.56 -11.75 4.00
N MET A 194 -16.30 -11.76 3.54
CA MET A 194 -15.21 -11.11 4.25
C MET A 194 -15.42 -9.58 4.25
N ARG A 195 -15.14 -8.94 5.39
CA ARG A 195 -15.10 -7.47 5.44
C ARG A 195 -13.82 -6.97 4.78
N GLY A 196 -13.94 -6.20 3.71
CA GLY A 196 -12.75 -5.71 3.01
C GLY A 196 -13.02 -4.56 2.07
N ARG A 197 -11.96 -3.81 1.78
CA ARG A 197 -11.94 -2.68 0.83
C ARG A 197 -10.64 -2.70 0.03
N VAL A 198 -10.73 -2.21 -1.19
CA VAL A 198 -9.59 -1.95 -2.04
C VAL A 198 -9.44 -0.44 -2.20
N ILE A 199 -8.22 0.06 -2.14
CA ILE A 199 -7.88 1.45 -2.42
C ILE A 199 -6.82 1.46 -3.51
N ARG A 200 -7.16 1.93 -4.69
CA ARG A 200 -6.24 2.07 -5.82
C ARG A 200 -5.51 3.41 -5.72
N VAL A 201 -4.22 3.34 -5.49
CA VAL A 201 -3.36 4.51 -5.35
C VAL A 201 -2.71 4.83 -6.68
N GLY A 202 -2.70 6.11 -7.05
CA GLY A 202 -1.98 6.63 -8.22
C GLY A 202 -0.48 6.70 -7.99
N ASN A 203 0.22 7.48 -8.80
CA ASN A 203 1.65 7.71 -8.62
C ASN A 203 1.92 8.54 -7.37
N LEU A 204 2.59 7.95 -6.39
CA LEU A 204 3.01 8.69 -5.20
C LEU A 204 4.14 9.65 -5.56
N MET A 205 3.96 10.90 -5.20
CA MET A 205 4.90 12.00 -5.42
C MET A 205 5.37 12.60 -4.10
N SER A 206 6.21 13.61 -4.20
CA SER A 206 6.68 14.40 -3.06
C SER A 206 5.53 15.01 -2.29
N ARG A 207 5.70 15.16 -0.97
CA ARG A 207 4.74 15.87 -0.13
C ARG A 207 4.57 17.32 -0.61
N VAL A 208 3.34 17.79 -0.66
CA VAL A 208 3.03 19.17 -1.05
C VAL A 208 3.59 20.18 -0.06
N SER A 209 3.66 19.82 1.22
CA SER A 209 4.06 20.72 2.31
C SER A 209 5.54 21.13 2.27
N ASP A 210 6.44 20.25 1.84
CA ASP A 210 7.90 20.44 1.94
C ASP A 210 8.72 19.84 0.80
N GLY A 211 8.07 19.15 -0.14
CA GLY A 211 8.74 18.52 -1.27
C GLY A 211 9.46 17.21 -0.94
N GLU A 212 9.41 16.74 0.31
CA GLU A 212 10.05 15.48 0.71
C GLU A 212 9.38 14.28 0.03
N PHE A 213 10.22 13.33 -0.37
CA PHE A 213 9.79 12.12 -1.06
C PHE A 213 10.41 10.87 -0.43
N GLN A 214 10.06 9.72 -0.97
CA GLN A 214 10.57 8.43 -0.48
C GLN A 214 12.11 8.38 -0.44
N ILE A 215 12.67 7.80 0.61
CA ILE A 215 14.11 7.70 0.86
C ILE A 215 14.89 7.09 -0.31
N ASN A 216 14.27 6.20 -1.07
CA ASN A 216 14.86 5.56 -2.25
C ASN A 216 14.42 6.20 -3.58
N SER A 217 14.14 7.49 -3.60
CA SER A 217 13.71 8.26 -4.78
C SER A 217 14.63 8.10 -5.98
N VAL A 218 15.95 7.89 -5.76
CA VAL A 218 16.94 7.67 -6.82
C VAL A 218 16.67 6.39 -7.63
N THR A 219 16.08 5.37 -7.01
CA THR A 219 15.75 4.08 -7.64
C THR A 219 14.29 4.00 -8.08
N ASN A 220 13.46 4.99 -7.74
CA ASN A 220 12.07 5.05 -8.18
C ASN A 220 12.00 5.20 -9.70
N GLY A 221 11.23 4.33 -10.37
CA GLY A 221 11.15 4.27 -11.83
C GLY A 221 10.67 5.57 -12.46
N PHE A 222 9.60 6.14 -11.94
CA PHE A 222 9.04 7.41 -12.42
C PHE A 222 10.04 8.58 -12.26
N MET A 223 10.65 8.71 -11.10
CA MET A 223 11.66 9.75 -10.86
C MET A 223 12.90 9.59 -11.73
N ARG A 224 13.31 8.37 -12.03
CA ARG A 224 14.41 8.11 -12.98
C ARG A 224 14.05 8.55 -14.39
N THR A 225 12.83 8.30 -14.83
CA THR A 225 12.33 8.73 -16.14
C THR A 225 12.31 10.25 -16.24
N LEU A 226 11.77 10.96 -15.25
CA LEU A 226 11.78 12.43 -15.19
C LEU A 226 13.20 12.99 -15.21
N ARG A 227 14.11 12.45 -14.41
CA ARG A 227 15.54 12.84 -14.43
C ARG A 227 16.18 12.61 -15.79
N GLY A 228 15.82 11.51 -16.46
CA GLY A 228 16.27 11.23 -17.82
C GLY A 228 15.83 12.31 -18.82
N TYR A 229 14.57 12.72 -18.78
CA TYR A 229 14.06 13.80 -19.64
C TYR A 229 14.77 15.13 -19.38
N VAL A 230 14.95 15.49 -18.11
CA VAL A 230 15.67 16.71 -17.73
C VAL A 230 17.13 16.66 -18.22
N ALA A 231 17.82 15.54 -18.03
CA ALA A 231 19.21 15.38 -18.45
C ALA A 231 19.38 15.43 -19.99
N LEU A 232 18.40 14.91 -20.73
CA LEU A 232 18.40 14.92 -22.19
C LEU A 232 17.94 16.25 -22.78
N GLY A 233 17.31 17.12 -21.97
CA GLY A 233 16.63 18.33 -22.44
C GLY A 233 15.50 18.04 -23.44
N LYS A 234 14.90 16.84 -23.39
CA LYS A 234 13.88 16.37 -24.33
C LYS A 234 12.74 15.71 -23.58
N PHE A 235 11.52 16.00 -24.01
CA PHE A 235 10.31 15.37 -23.51
C PHE A 235 9.54 14.74 -24.68
N PRO A 236 9.04 13.49 -24.56
CA PRO A 236 8.26 12.86 -25.63
C PRO A 236 6.96 13.63 -25.90
N VAL A 237 6.75 14.01 -27.17
CA VAL A 237 5.54 14.75 -27.57
C VAL A 237 4.27 13.96 -27.25
N SER A 238 4.32 12.63 -27.38
CA SER A 238 3.20 11.75 -27.04
C SER A 238 2.75 11.79 -25.58
N LEU A 239 3.55 12.36 -24.68
CA LEU A 239 3.21 12.50 -23.26
C LEU A 239 2.70 13.90 -22.89
N LEU A 240 2.71 14.88 -23.82
CA LEU A 240 2.27 16.24 -23.52
C LEU A 240 0.79 16.32 -23.14
N ASP A 241 -0.03 15.49 -23.75
CA ASP A 241 -1.48 15.44 -23.53
C ASP A 241 -1.92 14.23 -22.69
N THR A 242 -0.95 13.50 -22.11
CA THR A 242 -1.27 12.35 -21.26
C THR A 242 -1.61 12.84 -19.85
N PRO A 243 -2.81 12.58 -19.33
CA PRO A 243 -3.15 12.89 -17.95
C PRO A 243 -2.19 12.18 -17.00
N ALA A 244 -1.63 12.91 -16.05
CA ALA A 244 -0.82 12.33 -14.99
C ALA A 244 -1.69 12.18 -13.74
N GLU A 245 -1.86 10.95 -13.29
CA GLU A 245 -2.55 10.66 -12.03
C GLU A 245 -1.52 10.67 -10.88
N PHE A 246 -1.69 11.63 -9.99
CA PHE A 246 -0.86 11.80 -8.79
C PHE A 246 -1.71 11.66 -7.53
#